data_5a64f91f565018e91ddc63c0075f686f
#
_entry.id   5a64f91f565018e91ddc63c0075f686f
#
_cell.length_a   1.000
_cell.length_b   1.000
_cell.length_c   1.000
_cell.angle_alpha   90.00
_cell.angle_beta   90.00
_cell.angle_gamma   90.00
#
_symmetry.space_group_name_H-M   'P 1'
#
loop_
_entity.id
_entity.type
_entity.pdbx_description
1 polymer ?
#
loop_
_entity_poly.entity_id
_entity_poly.type
_entity_poly.pdbx_seq_one_letter_code
_entity_poly.pdbx_strand_id
1 'polypeptide(L)'
;MGEGLANFPLFVYNNDNLGIFKTGKDKGEKMKAFLILEDGTVFEGTSIGSTREVISEIVFNTSMTGYLEVLTDPSYAGQAVVMTYPLIGNYGICYEDMESGRPWPDGYIVRELSRIPSNFRSEDTIQNFLEKYDIPGISGVDTRALTKILREKGTMNGMITTKQYDDLTDPITRMHAYTVTGVVKKTSCKEKYILPASDEFEKPIKKVALLDLGAKRNIARSLAKRGCEVTIYPCDTTAEEILASHPDGIMLSNGPGDPKENVEIIKEIRKLYESDVPIFAICLGHQLMALATGADTFKLKYGHRGGNHPVKDAETERAIISSQNHGYAVDPKSLDPNIAIPAFTNVNDGTNEGLKYVGKNIFTVQYHPEACPGPQDSAYLFDRFINMMGGNN
;
A
#
# COMPACT_ATOMS: atom_id res chain seq x y z
N MET A 1 53.82 9.42 -12.58
CA MET A 1 53.57 10.34 -11.46
C MET A 1 52.06 10.37 -11.26
N GLY A 2 51.60 9.60 -10.30
CA GLY A 2 50.18 9.51 -9.95
C GLY A 2 50.00 10.19 -8.62
N GLU A 3 49.27 11.29 -8.59
CA GLU A 3 48.91 11.94 -7.35
C GLU A 3 47.50 11.51 -6.95
N GLY A 4 47.39 11.14 -5.70
CA GLY A 4 46.23 10.52 -5.08
C GLY A 4 45.04 11.46 -4.96
N LEU A 5 43.89 10.88 -5.20
CA LEU A 5 42.59 11.43 -4.79
C LEU A 5 42.53 11.44 -3.26
N ALA A 6 42.50 12.64 -2.69
CA ALA A 6 42.38 12.85 -1.26
C ALA A 6 41.04 12.30 -0.74
N ASN A 7 41.11 11.46 0.29
CA ASN A 7 39.95 11.04 1.08
C ASN A 7 39.40 12.24 1.86
N PHE A 8 38.30 12.81 1.42
CA PHE A 8 37.55 13.77 2.22
C PHE A 8 36.70 13.02 3.27
N PRO A 9 36.80 13.39 4.55
CA PRO A 9 35.90 12.83 5.56
C PRO A 9 34.48 13.39 5.39
N LEU A 10 33.47 12.50 5.28
CA LEU A 10 32.07 12.87 5.34
C LEU A 10 31.69 13.22 6.78
N PHE A 11 31.23 14.45 7.00
CA PHE A 11 30.66 14.88 8.27
C PHE A 11 29.16 14.63 8.28
N VAL A 12 28.70 13.83 9.24
CA VAL A 12 27.27 13.69 9.53
C VAL A 12 26.98 14.49 10.80
N TYR A 13 26.09 15.49 10.70
CA TYR A 13 25.66 16.28 11.83
C TYR A 13 24.58 15.54 12.61
N ASN A 14 24.87 15.18 13.85
CA ASN A 14 23.87 14.84 14.86
C ASN A 14 23.86 15.94 15.91
N ASN A 15 22.68 16.37 16.38
CA ASN A 15 22.53 17.57 17.21
C ASN A 15 23.24 17.56 18.57
N ASP A 16 23.87 16.46 19.01
CA ASP A 16 24.50 16.42 20.33
C ASP A 16 25.93 15.85 20.41
N ASN A 17 26.55 15.43 19.30
CA ASN A 17 28.00 15.08 19.35
C ASN A 17 28.61 14.95 17.95
N LEU A 18 29.72 15.64 17.72
CA LEU A 18 30.60 15.39 16.58
C LEU A 18 31.36 14.05 16.78
N GLY A 19 30.81 12.97 16.22
CA GLY A 19 31.49 11.68 16.19
C GLY A 19 32.15 11.43 14.84
N ILE A 20 33.46 11.21 14.85
CA ILE A 20 34.17 10.70 13.67
C ILE A 20 33.89 9.22 13.57
N PHE A 21 33.06 8.83 12.59
CA PHE A 21 32.83 7.40 12.31
C PHE A 21 34.11 6.83 11.66
N LYS A 22 34.83 5.98 12.41
CA LYS A 22 35.84 5.10 11.83
C LYS A 22 35.10 4.15 10.88
N THR A 23 35.44 4.20 9.60
CA THR A 23 35.04 3.16 8.64
C THR A 23 35.67 1.83 9.06
N GLY A 24 34.99 1.09 9.87
CA GLY A 24 35.34 -0.29 10.16
C GLY A 24 35.28 -1.09 8.86
N LYS A 25 36.41 -1.72 8.52
CA LYS A 25 36.45 -2.77 7.50
C LYS A 25 35.67 -3.97 8.02
N ASP A 26 34.34 -3.94 7.87
CA ASP A 26 33.57 -5.16 8.01
C ASP A 26 33.50 -5.83 6.62
N LYS A 27 34.51 -6.64 6.34
CA LYS A 27 34.49 -7.66 5.31
C LYS A 27 33.88 -8.94 5.87
N GLY A 28 32.71 -8.85 6.49
CA GLY A 28 31.87 -10.01 6.67
C GLY A 28 31.44 -10.52 5.29
N GLU A 29 31.62 -11.82 5.02
CA GLU A 29 31.06 -12.43 3.82
C GLU A 29 29.57 -12.14 3.80
N LYS A 30 29.10 -11.43 2.76
CA LYS A 30 27.68 -11.14 2.60
C LYS A 30 26.96 -12.47 2.39
N MET A 31 25.99 -12.77 3.23
CA MET A 31 25.19 -13.99 3.16
C MET A 31 24.44 -14.04 1.82
N LYS A 32 24.59 -15.12 1.10
CA LYS A 32 23.81 -15.37 -0.12
C LYS A 32 22.33 -15.54 0.21
N ALA A 33 21.49 -15.06 -0.69
CA ALA A 33 20.06 -15.32 -0.68
C ALA A 33 19.58 -15.67 -2.08
N PHE A 34 18.46 -16.36 -2.14
CA PHE A 34 17.83 -16.81 -3.37
C PHE A 34 16.37 -16.38 -3.38
N LEU A 35 15.91 -15.87 -4.51
CA LEU A 35 14.50 -15.74 -4.83
C LEU A 35 14.17 -16.84 -5.83
N ILE A 36 13.34 -17.78 -5.42
CA ILE A 36 12.85 -18.89 -6.23
C ILE A 36 11.40 -18.59 -6.59
N LEU A 37 11.04 -18.59 -7.87
CA LEU A 37 9.67 -18.44 -8.34
C LEU A 37 9.01 -19.81 -8.52
N GLU A 38 7.69 -19.88 -8.45
CA GLU A 38 6.94 -21.13 -8.61
C GLU A 38 7.09 -21.80 -9.99
N ASP A 39 7.57 -21.05 -10.99
CA ASP A 39 7.91 -21.58 -12.31
C ASP A 39 9.32 -22.17 -12.43
N GLY A 40 10.05 -22.25 -11.31
CA GLY A 40 11.42 -22.74 -11.21
C GLY A 40 12.50 -21.71 -11.53
N THR A 41 12.15 -20.46 -11.86
CA THR A 41 13.14 -19.39 -12.08
C THR A 41 13.82 -19.02 -10.76
N VAL A 42 15.14 -18.92 -10.75
CA VAL A 42 15.95 -18.58 -9.58
C VAL A 42 16.77 -17.32 -9.82
N PHE A 43 16.70 -16.38 -8.88
CA PHE A 43 17.59 -15.22 -8.81
C PHE A 43 18.49 -15.36 -7.58
N GLU A 44 19.80 -15.28 -7.78
CA GLU A 44 20.79 -15.21 -6.70
C GLU A 44 21.07 -13.73 -6.34
N GLY A 45 21.27 -13.48 -5.06
CA GLY A 45 21.61 -12.16 -4.55
C GLY A 45 22.22 -12.21 -3.16
N THR A 46 22.16 -11.11 -2.45
CA THR A 46 22.65 -10.96 -1.08
C THR A 46 21.46 -10.79 -0.15
N SER A 47 21.46 -11.51 0.98
CA SER A 47 20.46 -11.35 2.04
C SER A 47 20.54 -9.95 2.64
N ILE A 48 19.38 -9.34 2.80
CA ILE A 48 19.16 -8.12 3.56
C ILE A 48 18.01 -8.35 4.55
N GLY A 49 18.08 -7.73 5.73
CA GLY A 49 17.09 -7.94 6.79
C GLY A 49 17.19 -9.33 7.42
N SER A 50 16.03 -9.95 7.68
CA SER A 50 15.93 -11.27 8.31
C SER A 50 16.42 -12.40 7.39
N THR A 51 16.94 -13.47 8.00
CA THR A 51 17.39 -14.68 7.29
C THR A 51 16.34 -15.78 7.25
N ARG A 52 15.14 -15.56 7.81
CA ARG A 52 14.07 -16.55 7.75
C ARG A 52 13.60 -16.78 6.31
N GLU A 53 13.15 -17.98 6.05
CA GLU A 53 12.53 -18.33 4.78
C GLU A 53 11.06 -17.83 4.75
N VAL A 54 10.62 -17.32 3.61
CA VAL A 54 9.24 -16.90 3.40
C VAL A 54 8.75 -17.28 2.01
N ILE A 55 7.50 -17.72 1.93
CA ILE A 55 6.74 -17.88 0.67
C ILE A 55 5.68 -16.78 0.63
N SER A 56 5.53 -16.14 -0.52
CA SER A 56 4.62 -15.00 -0.68
C SER A 56 4.27 -14.77 -2.16
N GLU A 57 3.18 -14.07 -2.44
CA GLU A 57 2.91 -13.59 -3.79
C GLU A 57 3.91 -12.50 -4.16
N ILE A 58 4.63 -12.65 -5.26
CA ILE A 58 5.63 -11.69 -5.73
C ILE A 58 4.95 -10.62 -6.58
N VAL A 59 5.04 -9.38 -6.13
CA VAL A 59 4.48 -8.21 -6.81
C VAL A 59 5.56 -7.15 -7.03
N PHE A 60 5.37 -6.23 -7.98
CA PHE A 60 6.33 -5.15 -8.21
C PHE A 60 5.70 -3.78 -8.08
N ASN A 61 6.49 -2.81 -7.60
CA ASN A 61 6.11 -1.41 -7.52
C ASN A 61 7.08 -0.56 -8.38
N THR A 62 6.52 0.35 -9.18
CA THR A 62 7.27 1.18 -10.12
C THR A 62 7.61 2.58 -9.60
N SER A 63 7.26 2.90 -8.37
CA SER A 63 7.60 4.19 -7.74
C SER A 63 9.10 4.36 -7.59
N MET A 64 9.59 5.57 -7.88
CA MET A 64 11.02 5.93 -7.73
C MET A 64 11.38 6.31 -6.29
N THR A 65 10.39 6.71 -5.50
CA THR A 65 10.50 7.18 -4.11
C THR A 65 9.38 6.57 -3.27
N GLY A 66 9.40 6.77 -1.96
CA GLY A 66 8.33 6.31 -1.07
C GLY A 66 8.46 4.83 -0.69
N TYR A 67 9.66 4.32 -0.61
CA TYR A 67 9.88 2.91 -0.25
C TYR A 67 9.48 2.59 1.20
N LEU A 68 9.52 3.56 2.11
CA LEU A 68 9.05 3.35 3.49
C LEU A 68 7.53 3.26 3.55
N GLU A 69 6.85 4.13 2.81
CA GLU A 69 5.41 4.11 2.67
C GLU A 69 4.94 2.79 2.05
N VAL A 70 5.66 2.30 1.02
CA VAL A 70 5.42 0.94 0.44
C VAL A 70 5.63 -0.14 1.49
N LEU A 71 6.72 -0.08 2.27
CA LEU A 71 7.00 -1.06 3.34
C LEU A 71 5.95 -1.04 4.45
N THR A 72 5.30 0.09 4.70
CA THR A 72 4.35 0.26 5.80
C THR A 72 2.89 0.33 5.37
N ASP A 73 2.61 0.14 4.06
CA ASP A 73 1.25 0.03 3.52
C ASP A 73 0.66 -1.35 3.81
N PRO A 74 -0.42 -1.44 4.62
CA PRO A 74 -1.08 -2.71 4.93
C PRO A 74 -1.56 -3.49 3.70
N SER A 75 -1.79 -2.83 2.58
CA SER A 75 -2.23 -3.47 1.32
C SER A 75 -1.21 -4.49 0.77
N TYR A 76 0.04 -4.48 1.25
CA TYR A 76 1.05 -5.48 0.89
C TYR A 76 1.09 -6.70 1.81
N ALA A 77 0.18 -6.84 2.77
CA ALA A 77 0.15 -8.03 3.63
C ALA A 77 -0.07 -9.31 2.79
N GLY A 78 0.80 -10.30 2.96
CA GLY A 78 0.80 -11.54 2.17
C GLY A 78 1.59 -11.43 0.85
N GLN A 79 2.30 -10.33 0.61
CA GLN A 79 3.06 -10.10 -0.63
C GLN A 79 4.52 -9.79 -0.34
N ALA A 80 5.43 -10.23 -1.23
CA ALA A 80 6.80 -9.75 -1.28
C ALA A 80 6.95 -8.74 -2.42
N VAL A 81 7.52 -7.57 -2.11
CA VAL A 81 7.53 -6.43 -3.01
C VAL A 81 8.88 -6.26 -3.70
N VAL A 82 8.83 -6.23 -5.03
CA VAL A 82 9.96 -5.87 -5.90
C VAL A 82 9.94 -4.36 -6.16
N MET A 83 10.96 -3.65 -5.72
CA MET A 83 11.14 -2.26 -6.12
C MET A 83 11.87 -2.22 -7.46
N THR A 84 11.22 -1.65 -8.49
CA THR A 84 11.81 -1.60 -9.83
C THR A 84 12.86 -0.50 -9.96
N TYR A 85 12.82 0.53 -9.11
CA TYR A 85 13.83 1.57 -9.08
C TYR A 85 15.18 0.99 -8.63
N PRO A 86 16.29 1.31 -9.34
CA PRO A 86 17.56 0.58 -9.14
C PRO A 86 18.19 0.73 -7.77
N LEU A 87 18.11 1.91 -7.15
CA LEU A 87 18.74 2.21 -5.87
C LEU A 87 17.68 2.52 -4.82
N ILE A 88 17.63 1.73 -3.77
CA ILE A 88 16.68 1.86 -2.66
C ILE A 88 17.44 2.14 -1.36
N GLY A 89 16.85 2.92 -0.43
CA GLY A 89 17.45 3.22 0.86
C GLY A 89 18.30 4.47 0.91
N ASN A 90 18.39 5.23 -0.17
CA ASN A 90 19.26 6.39 -0.31
C ASN A 90 18.91 7.56 0.64
N TYR A 91 17.67 7.66 1.13
CA TYR A 91 17.26 8.68 2.11
C TYR A 91 16.92 8.11 3.51
N GLY A 92 17.16 6.81 3.74
CA GLY A 92 16.98 6.16 5.04
C GLY A 92 15.51 5.94 5.42
N ILE A 93 15.29 5.74 6.70
CA ILE A 93 13.98 5.56 7.32
C ILE A 93 13.66 6.81 8.15
N CYS A 94 12.46 7.36 7.99
CA CYS A 94 11.88 8.38 8.85
C CYS A 94 10.58 7.82 9.41
N TYR A 95 10.53 7.48 10.69
CA TYR A 95 9.39 6.81 11.29
C TYR A 95 8.08 7.62 11.26
N GLU A 96 8.17 8.95 11.11
CA GLU A 96 7.01 9.83 10.95
C GLU A 96 6.26 9.57 9.63
N ASP A 97 6.99 9.15 8.58
CA ASP A 97 6.44 8.91 7.24
C ASP A 97 5.76 7.52 7.10
N MET A 98 5.74 6.72 8.18
CA MET A 98 5.09 5.41 8.15
C MET A 98 3.57 5.53 7.97
N GLU A 99 3.03 4.70 7.07
CA GLU A 99 1.59 4.61 6.78
C GLU A 99 0.82 3.71 7.75
N SER A 100 1.53 2.97 8.60
CA SER A 100 0.94 2.15 9.68
C SER A 100 1.92 1.92 10.82
N GLY A 101 1.56 1.13 11.82
CA GLY A 101 2.39 0.88 13.02
C GLY A 101 3.60 -0.04 12.77
N ARG A 102 3.66 -0.72 11.62
CA ARG A 102 4.69 -1.72 11.28
C ARG A 102 4.78 -1.92 9.76
N PRO A 103 5.85 -2.54 9.26
CA PRO A 103 5.86 -3.02 7.87
C PRO A 103 4.94 -4.24 7.69
N TRP A 104 4.44 -4.41 6.47
CA TRP A 104 3.47 -5.45 6.11
C TRP A 104 3.92 -6.41 5.02
N PRO A 105 4.77 -6.03 4.04
CA PRO A 105 5.28 -7.01 3.09
C PRO A 105 5.96 -8.18 3.80
N ASP A 106 5.73 -9.38 3.31
CA ASP A 106 6.37 -10.60 3.82
C ASP A 106 7.84 -10.68 3.41
N GLY A 107 8.22 -10.00 2.32
CA GLY A 107 9.58 -9.95 1.81
C GLY A 107 9.86 -8.70 0.97
N TYR A 108 11.16 -8.38 0.79
CA TYR A 108 11.57 -7.18 0.09
C TYR A 108 12.69 -7.47 -0.92
N ILE A 109 12.50 -7.07 -2.18
CA ILE A 109 13.37 -7.44 -3.29
C ILE A 109 13.85 -6.17 -3.99
N VAL A 110 15.16 -5.96 -4.04
CA VAL A 110 15.77 -4.78 -4.62
C VAL A 110 16.97 -5.13 -5.53
N ARG A 111 17.26 -4.24 -6.47
CA ARG A 111 18.48 -4.37 -7.27
C ARG A 111 19.70 -3.95 -6.45
N GLU A 112 19.66 -2.79 -5.85
CA GLU A 112 20.75 -2.26 -5.02
C GLU A 112 20.19 -1.58 -3.77
N LEU A 113 20.79 -1.89 -2.63
CA LEU A 113 20.52 -1.23 -1.37
C LEU A 113 21.61 -0.20 -1.09
N SER A 114 21.22 1.06 -0.84
CA SER A 114 22.15 2.13 -0.46
C SER A 114 22.88 1.76 0.82
N ARG A 115 24.19 1.91 0.80
CA ARG A 115 25.04 1.61 1.96
C ARG A 115 24.93 2.64 3.07
N ILE A 116 24.69 3.90 2.69
CA ILE A 116 24.62 5.03 3.62
C ILE A 116 23.45 5.91 3.18
N PRO A 117 22.44 6.12 4.04
CA PRO A 117 21.40 7.09 3.76
C PRO A 117 21.93 8.51 3.82
N SER A 118 21.43 9.38 2.96
CA SER A 118 21.84 10.80 2.88
C SER A 118 20.59 11.69 2.93
N ASN A 119 20.01 11.85 4.12
CA ASN A 119 18.90 12.74 4.39
C ASN A 119 18.94 13.19 5.85
N PHE A 120 18.69 14.47 6.11
CA PHE A 120 18.69 15.04 7.47
C PHE A 120 17.58 14.45 8.37
N ARG A 121 16.50 13.90 7.80
CA ARG A 121 15.42 13.21 8.51
C ARG A 121 15.68 11.71 8.73
N SER A 122 16.81 11.18 8.26
CA SER A 122 17.10 9.75 8.38
C SER A 122 17.34 9.36 9.83
N GLU A 123 16.53 8.48 10.36
CA GLU A 123 16.64 7.93 11.72
C GLU A 123 17.25 6.54 11.71
N ASP A 124 17.11 5.78 10.60
CA ASP A 124 17.57 4.40 10.48
C ASP A 124 17.86 4.03 9.03
N THR A 125 18.41 2.83 8.81
CA THR A 125 18.63 2.23 7.50
C THR A 125 17.54 1.21 7.19
N ILE A 126 17.32 0.92 5.89
CA ILE A 126 16.41 -0.17 5.49
C ILE A 126 16.88 -1.52 6.05
N GLN A 127 18.18 -1.80 6.05
CA GLN A 127 18.74 -3.04 6.59
C GLN A 127 18.29 -3.25 8.04
N ASN A 128 18.53 -2.28 8.92
CA ASN A 128 18.15 -2.35 10.33
C ASN A 128 16.62 -2.43 10.49
N PHE A 129 15.88 -1.68 9.66
CA PHE A 129 14.42 -1.69 9.68
C PHE A 129 13.85 -3.08 9.35
N LEU A 130 14.35 -3.73 8.30
CA LEU A 130 13.93 -5.08 7.94
C LEU A 130 14.32 -6.11 9.02
N GLU A 131 15.53 -6.01 9.60
CA GLU A 131 15.98 -6.87 10.70
C GLU A 131 15.10 -6.70 11.94
N LYS A 132 14.84 -5.46 12.35
CA LYS A 132 14.00 -5.11 13.49
C LYS A 132 12.61 -5.75 13.43
N TYR A 133 12.05 -5.84 12.24
CA TYR A 133 10.69 -6.37 12.02
C TYR A 133 10.66 -7.79 11.46
N ASP A 134 11.81 -8.48 11.45
CA ASP A 134 11.94 -9.86 10.95
C ASP A 134 11.43 -10.06 9.51
N ILE A 135 11.75 -9.11 8.62
CA ILE A 135 11.39 -9.18 7.20
C ILE A 135 12.61 -9.62 6.40
N PRO A 136 12.54 -10.77 5.71
CA PRO A 136 13.57 -11.20 4.80
C PRO A 136 13.58 -10.36 3.53
N GLY A 137 14.77 -10.11 3.02
CA GLY A 137 14.92 -9.43 1.75
C GLY A 137 16.15 -9.90 0.98
N ILE A 138 16.20 -9.52 -0.28
CA ILE A 138 17.27 -9.85 -1.19
C ILE A 138 17.67 -8.64 -2.04
N SER A 139 18.96 -8.35 -2.11
CA SER A 139 19.55 -7.33 -2.99
C SER A 139 20.45 -7.97 -4.03
N GLY A 140 20.71 -7.28 -5.14
CA GLY A 140 21.50 -7.79 -6.26
C GLY A 140 20.67 -8.47 -7.34
N VAL A 141 19.35 -8.50 -7.19
CA VAL A 141 18.43 -9.12 -8.16
C VAL A 141 18.31 -8.26 -9.42
N ASP A 142 18.25 -8.88 -10.59
CA ASP A 142 17.81 -8.20 -11.80
C ASP A 142 16.30 -7.95 -11.75
N THR A 143 15.92 -6.86 -11.08
CA THR A 143 14.51 -6.47 -10.90
C THR A 143 13.81 -6.16 -12.22
N ARG A 144 14.56 -5.77 -13.27
CA ARG A 144 14.00 -5.57 -14.61
C ARG A 144 13.60 -6.90 -15.26
N ALA A 145 14.47 -7.92 -15.20
CA ALA A 145 14.15 -9.25 -15.70
C ALA A 145 12.98 -9.87 -14.94
N LEU A 146 12.99 -9.78 -13.61
CA LEU A 146 11.91 -10.24 -12.75
C LEU A 146 10.57 -9.55 -13.08
N THR A 147 10.57 -8.24 -13.23
CA THR A 147 9.36 -7.48 -13.61
C THR A 147 8.82 -7.90 -14.97
N LYS A 148 9.68 -8.21 -15.95
CA LYS A 148 9.23 -8.73 -17.25
C LYS A 148 8.52 -10.06 -17.10
N ILE A 149 9.06 -11.00 -16.32
CA ILE A 149 8.44 -12.30 -16.04
C ILE A 149 7.04 -12.10 -15.45
N LEU A 150 6.92 -11.26 -14.40
CA LEU A 150 5.65 -10.97 -13.75
C LEU A 150 4.63 -10.30 -14.69
N ARG A 151 5.07 -9.43 -15.60
CA ARG A 151 4.18 -8.82 -16.60
C ARG A 151 3.71 -9.82 -17.66
N GLU A 152 4.58 -10.73 -18.07
CA GLU A 152 4.28 -11.72 -19.12
C GLU A 152 3.46 -12.89 -18.58
N LYS A 153 3.75 -13.38 -17.38
CA LYS A 153 3.09 -14.56 -16.79
C LYS A 153 1.99 -14.23 -15.77
N GLY A 154 2.02 -13.03 -15.20
CA GLY A 154 1.19 -12.62 -14.07
C GLY A 154 1.97 -12.60 -12.76
N THR A 155 1.35 -12.07 -11.68
CA THR A 155 1.87 -12.28 -10.32
C THR A 155 1.88 -13.77 -10.02
N MET A 156 2.92 -14.21 -9.31
CA MET A 156 3.10 -15.62 -8.96
C MET A 156 3.72 -15.73 -7.57
N ASN A 157 3.60 -16.92 -6.98
CA ASN A 157 4.25 -17.18 -5.71
C ASN A 157 5.76 -17.34 -5.87
N GLY A 158 6.49 -16.92 -4.85
CA GLY A 158 7.93 -17.07 -4.77
C GLY A 158 8.39 -17.27 -3.33
N MET A 159 9.61 -17.79 -3.20
CA MET A 159 10.27 -18.03 -1.94
C MET A 159 11.53 -17.18 -1.84
N ILE A 160 11.69 -16.44 -0.76
CA ILE A 160 12.97 -15.79 -0.40
C ILE A 160 13.62 -16.67 0.67
N THR A 161 14.85 -17.10 0.45
CA THR A 161 15.57 -18.01 1.36
C THR A 161 17.08 -17.77 1.30
N THR A 162 17.78 -18.07 2.41
CA THR A 162 19.25 -18.14 2.45
C THR A 162 19.77 -19.56 2.24
N LYS A 163 18.86 -20.54 2.15
CA LYS A 163 19.20 -21.93 1.92
C LYS A 163 19.32 -22.18 0.40
N GLN A 164 20.41 -22.82 0.01
CA GLN A 164 20.56 -23.33 -1.35
C GLN A 164 19.81 -24.67 -1.47
N TYR A 165 19.01 -24.81 -2.51
CA TYR A 165 18.30 -26.04 -2.84
C TYR A 165 18.94 -26.67 -4.08
N ASP A 166 19.31 -27.95 -3.97
CA ASP A 166 19.79 -28.74 -5.11
C ASP A 166 18.60 -29.26 -5.94
N ASP A 167 17.45 -29.45 -5.32
CA ASP A 167 16.19 -29.85 -5.93
C ASP A 167 15.07 -28.87 -5.53
N LEU A 168 14.36 -28.35 -6.51
CA LEU A 168 13.29 -27.37 -6.34
C LEU A 168 11.89 -27.99 -6.20
N THR A 169 11.76 -29.32 -6.23
CA THR A 169 10.46 -30.01 -6.18
C THR A 169 9.66 -29.66 -4.92
N ASP A 170 10.28 -29.71 -3.73
CA ASP A 170 9.63 -29.34 -2.47
C ASP A 170 9.31 -27.83 -2.40
N PRO A 171 10.25 -26.90 -2.67
CA PRO A 171 9.94 -25.48 -2.71
C PRO A 171 8.79 -25.13 -3.67
N ILE A 172 8.78 -25.66 -4.87
CA ILE A 172 7.72 -25.41 -5.86
C ILE A 172 6.38 -25.95 -5.38
N THR A 173 6.34 -27.15 -4.82
CA THR A 173 5.12 -27.74 -4.26
C THR A 173 4.54 -26.86 -3.15
N ARG A 174 5.39 -26.36 -2.25
CA ARG A 174 4.97 -25.44 -1.17
C ARG A 174 4.47 -24.11 -1.70
N MET A 175 5.11 -23.56 -2.73
CA MET A 175 4.67 -22.31 -3.37
C MET A 175 3.32 -22.48 -4.06
N HIS A 176 3.07 -23.57 -4.77
CA HIS A 176 1.76 -23.85 -5.40
C HIS A 176 0.63 -24.02 -4.38
N ALA A 177 0.93 -24.48 -3.17
CA ALA A 177 -0.04 -24.61 -2.09
C ALA A 177 -0.30 -23.30 -1.32
N TYR A 178 0.52 -22.28 -1.53
CA TYR A 178 0.39 -21.01 -0.80
C TYR A 178 -0.72 -20.15 -1.37
N THR A 179 -1.58 -19.64 -0.48
CA THR A 179 -2.63 -18.67 -0.80
C THR A 179 -2.67 -17.57 0.26
N VAL A 180 -2.91 -16.35 -0.16
CA VAL A 180 -3.08 -15.20 0.74
C VAL A 180 -4.53 -15.14 1.20
N THR A 181 -4.78 -15.36 2.49
CA THR A 181 -6.14 -15.36 3.06
C THR A 181 -6.21 -14.65 4.41
N GLY A 182 -7.40 -14.11 4.75
CA GLY A 182 -7.68 -13.51 6.05
C GLY A 182 -6.87 -12.26 6.40
N VAL A 183 -6.29 -11.61 5.41
CA VAL A 183 -5.34 -10.51 5.60
C VAL A 183 -6.00 -9.22 6.07
N VAL A 184 -7.26 -8.94 5.71
CA VAL A 184 -8.01 -7.77 6.18
C VAL A 184 -8.11 -7.76 7.71
N LYS A 185 -8.55 -8.87 8.30
CA LYS A 185 -8.66 -8.98 9.76
C LYS A 185 -7.30 -8.89 10.48
N LYS A 186 -6.22 -9.31 9.82
CA LYS A 186 -4.84 -9.22 10.34
C LYS A 186 -4.34 -7.78 10.35
N THR A 187 -4.71 -6.97 9.36
CA THR A 187 -4.22 -5.58 9.16
C THR A 187 -5.07 -4.53 9.86
N SER A 188 -6.35 -4.77 10.04
CA SER A 188 -7.28 -3.88 10.72
C SER A 188 -6.90 -3.65 12.19
N CYS A 189 -7.23 -2.48 12.72
CA CYS A 189 -7.11 -2.15 14.13
C CYS A 189 -7.89 -3.17 14.99
N LYS A 190 -7.46 -3.34 16.24
CA LYS A 190 -8.12 -4.30 17.16
C LYS A 190 -9.20 -3.66 18.01
N GLU A 191 -9.08 -2.36 18.22
CA GLU A 191 -10.00 -1.59 19.04
C GLU A 191 -10.31 -0.27 18.33
N LYS A 192 -11.51 0.23 18.56
CA LYS A 192 -11.94 1.54 18.09
C LYS A 192 -11.11 2.63 18.74
N TYR A 193 -10.68 3.61 17.96
CA TYR A 193 -10.00 4.80 18.48
C TYR A 193 -10.37 6.06 17.67
N ILE A 194 -10.08 7.23 18.23
CA ILE A 194 -10.40 8.53 17.63
C ILE A 194 -9.11 9.26 17.27
N LEU A 195 -9.04 9.75 16.04
CA LEU A 195 -8.08 10.74 15.60
C LEU A 195 -8.78 12.11 15.62
N PRO A 196 -8.34 13.06 16.49
CA PRO A 196 -8.94 14.38 16.53
C PRO A 196 -8.69 15.17 15.25
N ALA A 197 -9.49 16.20 15.01
CA ALA A 197 -9.20 17.20 14.00
C ALA A 197 -7.84 17.88 14.30
N SER A 198 -7.18 18.39 13.23
CA SER A 198 -5.94 19.16 13.37
C SER A 198 -6.12 20.34 14.34
N ASP A 199 -5.05 20.68 15.08
CA ASP A 199 -5.02 21.78 16.05
C ASP A 199 -5.36 23.16 15.45
N GLU A 200 -5.44 23.28 14.12
CA GLU A 200 -5.91 24.48 13.42
C GLU A 200 -7.41 24.73 13.61
N PHE A 201 -8.17 23.75 14.11
CA PHE A 201 -9.61 23.81 14.32
C PHE A 201 -9.94 23.77 15.83
N GLU A 202 -10.59 24.79 16.34
CA GLU A 202 -11.07 24.83 17.73
C GLU A 202 -12.11 23.74 18.04
N LYS A 203 -12.88 23.33 17.03
CA LYS A 203 -13.87 22.24 17.10
C LYS A 203 -13.87 21.48 15.78
N PRO A 204 -14.12 20.17 15.78
CA PRO A 204 -14.28 19.42 14.55
C PRO A 204 -15.49 19.94 13.76
N ILE A 205 -15.30 20.15 12.45
CA ILE A 205 -16.37 20.58 11.54
C ILE A 205 -17.27 19.42 11.13
N LYS A 206 -16.73 18.20 11.12
CA LYS A 206 -17.43 16.95 10.76
C LYS A 206 -16.92 15.78 11.58
N LYS A 207 -17.79 14.79 11.79
CA LYS A 207 -17.46 13.49 12.37
C LYS A 207 -17.50 12.43 11.29
N VAL A 208 -16.38 11.75 11.08
CA VAL A 208 -16.25 10.70 10.07
C VAL A 208 -16.02 9.36 10.76
N ALA A 209 -16.84 8.36 10.40
CA ALA A 209 -16.59 6.97 10.76
C ALA A 209 -15.72 6.31 9.67
N LEU A 210 -14.53 5.86 10.01
CA LEU A 210 -13.64 5.15 9.11
C LEU A 210 -13.64 3.65 9.45
N LEU A 211 -14.11 2.83 8.52
CA LEU A 211 -14.00 1.37 8.63
C LEU A 211 -12.59 0.95 8.16
N ASP A 212 -11.80 0.42 9.10
CA ASP A 212 -10.41 0.05 8.88
C ASP A 212 -10.30 -1.36 8.28
N LEU A 213 -10.11 -1.41 6.97
CA LEU A 213 -9.89 -2.64 6.19
C LEU A 213 -8.39 -2.95 6.01
N GLY A 214 -7.52 -2.21 6.67
CA GLY A 214 -6.09 -2.14 6.48
C GLY A 214 -5.70 -0.74 6.01
N ALA A 215 -6.16 0.27 6.74
CA ALA A 215 -6.06 1.68 6.38
C ALA A 215 -4.63 2.20 6.42
N LYS A 216 -4.23 2.94 5.38
CA LYS A 216 -3.09 3.84 5.48
C LYS A 216 -3.44 5.04 6.36
N ARG A 217 -2.52 5.39 7.27
CA ARG A 217 -2.69 6.53 8.18
C ARG A 217 -3.03 7.83 7.48
N ASN A 218 -2.53 7.99 6.26
CA ASN A 218 -2.71 9.24 5.52
C ASN A 218 -4.17 9.47 5.11
N ILE A 219 -5.01 8.44 5.04
CA ILE A 219 -6.46 8.61 4.83
C ILE A 219 -7.07 9.38 5.99
N ALA A 220 -6.89 8.89 7.21
CA ALA A 220 -7.40 9.55 8.41
C ALA A 220 -6.75 10.93 8.64
N ARG A 221 -5.42 11.05 8.41
CA ARG A 221 -4.69 12.34 8.47
C ARG A 221 -5.23 13.36 7.47
N SER A 222 -5.60 12.94 6.26
CA SER A 222 -6.16 13.83 5.22
C SER A 222 -7.52 14.39 5.62
N LEU A 223 -8.34 13.61 6.31
CA LEU A 223 -9.61 14.06 6.89
C LEU A 223 -9.38 14.99 8.11
N ALA A 224 -8.49 14.59 9.02
CA ALA A 224 -8.16 15.39 10.21
C ALA A 224 -7.60 16.76 9.86
N LYS A 225 -6.71 16.85 8.87
CA LYS A 225 -6.18 18.12 8.33
C LYS A 225 -7.26 19.03 7.75
N ARG A 226 -8.42 18.50 7.40
CA ARG A 226 -9.59 19.22 6.90
C ARG A 226 -10.64 19.48 7.97
N GLY A 227 -10.28 19.31 9.24
CA GLY A 227 -11.13 19.60 10.39
C GLY A 227 -12.09 18.49 10.79
N CYS A 228 -11.92 17.26 10.28
CA CYS A 228 -12.75 16.13 10.69
C CYS A 228 -12.18 15.45 11.94
N GLU A 229 -13.06 15.14 12.90
CA GLU A 229 -12.81 14.12 13.91
C GLU A 229 -13.09 12.75 13.27
N VAL A 230 -12.09 11.87 13.28
CA VAL A 230 -12.20 10.55 12.62
C VAL A 230 -12.24 9.46 13.67
N THR A 231 -13.35 8.75 13.77
CA THR A 231 -13.45 7.52 14.58
C THR A 231 -13.11 6.32 13.69
N ILE A 232 -12.04 5.62 14.03
CA ILE A 232 -11.56 4.46 13.30
C ILE A 232 -12.16 3.20 13.95
N TYR A 233 -12.86 2.40 13.16
CA TYR A 233 -13.53 1.18 13.56
C TYR A 233 -12.83 -0.06 13.01
N PRO A 234 -12.70 -1.16 13.79
CA PRO A 234 -12.27 -2.46 13.28
C PRO A 234 -13.13 -2.95 12.11
N CYS A 235 -12.54 -3.77 11.23
CA CYS A 235 -13.20 -4.27 10.02
C CYS A 235 -14.44 -5.14 10.28
N ASP A 236 -14.58 -5.72 11.47
CA ASP A 236 -15.69 -6.55 11.90
C ASP A 236 -16.77 -5.78 12.70
N THR A 237 -16.69 -4.45 12.73
CA THR A 237 -17.72 -3.59 13.34
C THR A 237 -19.01 -3.62 12.52
N THR A 238 -20.15 -3.74 13.18
CA THR A 238 -21.44 -3.77 12.49
C THR A 238 -21.86 -2.39 11.98
N ALA A 239 -22.63 -2.37 10.91
CA ALA A 239 -23.22 -1.13 10.38
C ALA A 239 -24.07 -0.42 11.44
N GLU A 240 -24.80 -1.18 12.26
CA GLU A 240 -25.62 -0.65 13.35
C GLU A 240 -24.78 0.13 14.37
N GLU A 241 -23.62 -0.41 14.79
CA GLU A 241 -22.71 0.29 15.71
C GLU A 241 -22.14 1.57 15.08
N ILE A 242 -21.75 1.53 13.81
CA ILE A 242 -21.25 2.70 13.09
C ILE A 242 -22.33 3.78 13.01
N LEU A 243 -23.52 3.43 12.57
CA LEU A 243 -24.65 4.37 12.40
C LEU A 243 -25.15 4.94 13.73
N ALA A 244 -25.11 4.15 14.82
CA ALA A 244 -25.46 4.62 16.17
C ALA A 244 -24.54 5.75 16.68
N SER A 245 -23.36 5.93 16.12
CA SER A 245 -22.47 7.06 16.43
C SER A 245 -22.88 8.36 15.74
N HIS A 246 -23.89 8.35 14.88
CA HIS A 246 -24.38 9.49 14.08
C HIS A 246 -23.25 10.20 13.34
N PRO A 247 -22.48 9.52 12.48
CA PRO A 247 -21.43 10.17 11.71
C PRO A 247 -22.01 11.06 10.62
N ASP A 248 -21.33 12.18 10.32
CA ASP A 248 -21.66 13.03 9.16
C ASP A 248 -21.33 12.32 7.83
N GLY A 249 -20.35 11.43 7.84
CA GLY A 249 -19.95 10.63 6.68
C GLY A 249 -19.18 9.36 7.07
N ILE A 250 -19.13 8.41 6.13
CA ILE A 250 -18.44 7.14 6.30
C ILE A 250 -17.32 7.03 5.28
N MET A 251 -16.13 6.64 5.75
CA MET A 251 -14.97 6.31 4.93
C MET A 251 -14.73 4.80 4.96
N LEU A 252 -14.72 4.15 3.79
CA LEU A 252 -14.24 2.77 3.67
C LEU A 252 -12.80 2.81 3.18
N SER A 253 -11.87 2.30 3.97
CA SER A 253 -10.44 2.43 3.69
C SER A 253 -9.97 1.48 2.58
N ASN A 254 -8.70 1.64 2.19
CA ASN A 254 -7.93 0.64 1.46
C ASN A 254 -7.69 -0.61 2.32
N GLY A 255 -7.16 -1.65 1.70
CA GLY A 255 -6.77 -2.89 2.40
C GLY A 255 -6.21 -3.95 1.45
N PRO A 256 -5.69 -5.06 2.02
CA PRO A 256 -5.08 -6.17 1.28
C PRO A 256 -6.07 -7.25 0.84
N GLY A 257 -5.61 -8.13 -0.03
CA GLY A 257 -6.20 -9.44 -0.33
C GLY A 257 -7.28 -9.45 -1.40
N ASP A 258 -7.96 -10.58 -1.51
CA ASP A 258 -9.10 -10.76 -2.42
C ASP A 258 -10.37 -10.15 -1.80
N PRO A 259 -11.03 -9.19 -2.48
CA PRO A 259 -12.25 -8.59 -1.94
C PRO A 259 -13.36 -9.62 -1.67
N LYS A 260 -13.46 -10.70 -2.46
CA LYS A 260 -14.50 -11.74 -2.33
C LYS A 260 -14.38 -12.58 -1.05
N GLU A 261 -13.23 -12.60 -0.39
CA GLU A 261 -13.06 -13.31 0.89
C GLU A 261 -13.82 -12.64 2.06
N ASN A 262 -14.19 -11.37 1.92
CA ASN A 262 -14.71 -10.53 3.00
C ASN A 262 -16.24 -10.54 3.08
N VAL A 263 -16.85 -11.73 3.01
CA VAL A 263 -18.31 -11.91 2.90
C VAL A 263 -19.10 -11.19 4.01
N GLU A 264 -18.65 -11.28 5.27
CA GLU A 264 -19.35 -10.62 6.38
C GLU A 264 -19.22 -9.09 6.33
N ILE A 265 -18.05 -8.58 5.96
CA ILE A 265 -17.84 -7.14 5.78
C ILE A 265 -18.72 -6.60 4.64
N ILE A 266 -18.83 -7.33 3.53
CA ILE A 266 -19.71 -6.98 2.40
C ILE A 266 -21.16 -6.84 2.84
N LYS A 267 -21.66 -7.73 3.72
CA LYS A 267 -23.00 -7.63 4.28
C LYS A 267 -23.21 -6.36 5.11
N GLU A 268 -22.23 -6.00 5.94
CA GLU A 268 -22.32 -4.77 6.72
C GLU A 268 -22.22 -3.53 5.83
N ILE A 269 -21.35 -3.52 4.81
CA ILE A 269 -21.28 -2.43 3.83
C ILE A 269 -22.59 -2.28 3.05
N ARG A 270 -23.31 -3.39 2.77
CA ARG A 270 -24.63 -3.32 2.15
C ARG A 270 -25.61 -2.53 3.02
N LYS A 271 -25.63 -2.75 4.33
CA LYS A 271 -26.46 -1.99 5.27
C LYS A 271 -26.07 -0.51 5.33
N LEU A 272 -24.75 -0.21 5.29
CA LEU A 272 -24.26 1.17 5.20
C LEU A 272 -24.70 1.85 3.89
N TYR A 273 -24.65 1.14 2.76
CA TYR A 273 -25.17 1.63 1.48
C TYR A 273 -26.67 1.99 1.53
N GLU A 274 -27.47 1.24 2.29
CA GLU A 274 -28.91 1.49 2.45
C GLU A 274 -29.20 2.70 3.34
N SER A 275 -28.24 3.17 4.12
CA SER A 275 -28.33 4.42 4.89
C SER A 275 -28.26 5.64 3.96
N ASP A 276 -28.67 6.80 4.48
CA ASP A 276 -28.55 8.09 3.76
C ASP A 276 -27.24 8.84 4.09
N VAL A 277 -26.33 8.23 4.87
CA VAL A 277 -25.06 8.83 5.24
C VAL A 277 -24.13 8.87 4.02
N PRO A 278 -23.48 10.01 3.70
CA PRO A 278 -22.51 10.10 2.63
C PRO A 278 -21.34 9.10 2.81
N ILE A 279 -20.93 8.42 1.72
CA ILE A 279 -19.85 7.45 1.77
C ILE A 279 -18.78 7.78 0.72
N PHE A 280 -17.52 7.77 1.15
CA PHE A 280 -16.34 7.74 0.29
C PHE A 280 -15.57 6.44 0.53
N ALA A 281 -15.19 5.72 -0.54
CA ALA A 281 -14.48 4.46 -0.43
C ALA A 281 -13.24 4.42 -1.32
N ILE A 282 -12.15 3.85 -0.81
CA ILE A 282 -10.83 3.84 -1.45
C ILE A 282 -10.35 2.38 -1.62
N CYS A 283 -9.89 2.04 -2.81
CA CYS A 283 -9.23 0.79 -3.19
C CYS A 283 -10.05 -0.45 -2.77
N LEU A 284 -9.69 -1.18 -1.71
CA LEU A 284 -10.50 -2.31 -1.24
C LEU A 284 -11.93 -1.88 -0.86
N GLY A 285 -12.09 -0.72 -0.21
CA GLY A 285 -13.41 -0.17 0.12
C GLY A 285 -14.27 0.05 -1.13
N HIS A 286 -13.69 0.53 -2.24
CA HIS A 286 -14.36 0.63 -3.52
C HIS A 286 -14.84 -0.74 -4.04
N GLN A 287 -13.97 -1.75 -4.00
CA GLN A 287 -14.29 -3.11 -4.45
C GLN A 287 -15.39 -3.75 -3.59
N LEU A 288 -15.30 -3.60 -2.26
CA LEU A 288 -16.32 -4.15 -1.35
C LEU A 288 -17.67 -3.43 -1.50
N MET A 289 -17.68 -2.13 -1.75
CA MET A 289 -18.92 -1.40 -2.04
C MET A 289 -19.56 -1.88 -3.36
N ALA A 290 -18.74 -2.13 -4.39
CA ALA A 290 -19.23 -2.69 -5.64
C ALA A 290 -19.84 -4.09 -5.45
N LEU A 291 -19.17 -4.97 -4.72
CA LEU A 291 -19.68 -6.31 -4.37
C LEU A 291 -20.96 -6.22 -3.52
N ALA A 292 -21.01 -5.32 -2.55
CA ALA A 292 -22.19 -5.10 -1.70
C ALA A 292 -23.41 -4.65 -2.50
N THR A 293 -23.23 -4.04 -3.66
CA THR A 293 -24.30 -3.56 -4.54
C THR A 293 -24.56 -4.47 -5.75
N GLY A 294 -23.96 -5.67 -5.76
CA GLY A 294 -24.25 -6.72 -6.74
C GLY A 294 -23.33 -6.75 -7.97
N ALA A 295 -22.33 -5.87 -8.05
CA ALA A 295 -21.28 -5.96 -9.06
C ALA A 295 -20.28 -7.07 -8.73
N ASP A 296 -19.35 -7.34 -9.64
CA ASP A 296 -18.30 -8.35 -9.49
C ASP A 296 -16.90 -7.76 -9.60
N THR A 297 -15.90 -8.50 -9.12
CA THR A 297 -14.49 -8.15 -9.20
C THR A 297 -13.69 -9.27 -9.84
N PHE A 298 -12.56 -8.93 -10.46
CA PHE A 298 -11.66 -9.90 -11.07
C PHE A 298 -10.19 -9.59 -10.73
N LYS A 299 -9.36 -10.63 -10.73
CA LYS A 299 -7.91 -10.47 -10.51
C LYS A 299 -7.26 -9.98 -11.80
N LEU A 300 -6.51 -8.88 -11.69
CA LEU A 300 -5.66 -8.37 -12.77
C LEU A 300 -4.43 -9.27 -12.94
N LYS A 301 -3.89 -9.34 -14.15
CA LYS A 301 -2.75 -10.20 -14.45
C LYS A 301 -1.53 -9.93 -13.57
N TYR A 302 -1.20 -8.65 -13.35
CA TYR A 302 -0.09 -8.21 -12.49
C TYR A 302 -0.45 -7.02 -11.61
N GLY A 303 -1.68 -6.50 -11.67
CA GLY A 303 -2.16 -5.38 -10.89
C GLY A 303 -1.58 -4.03 -11.30
N HIS A 304 -2.07 -2.97 -10.67
CA HIS A 304 -1.55 -1.63 -10.80
C HIS A 304 -0.81 -1.24 -9.51
N ARG A 305 0.51 -0.95 -9.60
CA ARG A 305 1.34 -0.54 -8.45
C ARG A 305 2.39 0.47 -8.88
N GLY A 306 2.26 1.69 -8.35
CA GLY A 306 3.16 2.81 -8.64
C GLY A 306 2.46 4.16 -8.57
N GLY A 307 3.23 5.24 -8.69
CA GLY A 307 2.74 6.62 -8.59
C GLY A 307 2.57 7.33 -9.94
N ASN A 308 2.39 6.61 -11.04
CA ASN A 308 2.41 7.17 -12.39
C ASN A 308 1.28 6.63 -13.29
N HIS A 309 0.15 6.25 -12.72
CA HIS A 309 -1.00 5.72 -13.45
C HIS A 309 -1.96 6.86 -13.83
N PRO A 310 -2.18 7.13 -15.14
CA PRO A 310 -3.12 8.14 -15.58
C PRO A 310 -4.55 7.60 -15.47
N VAL A 311 -5.41 8.39 -14.82
CA VAL A 311 -6.83 8.09 -14.64
C VAL A 311 -7.66 9.23 -15.22
N LYS A 312 -8.62 8.90 -16.08
CA LYS A 312 -9.55 9.85 -16.66
C LYS A 312 -10.80 9.97 -15.77
N ASP A 313 -11.13 11.18 -15.40
CA ASP A 313 -12.40 11.53 -14.74
C ASP A 313 -13.48 11.70 -15.81
N ALA A 314 -14.58 10.96 -15.72
CA ALA A 314 -15.67 10.99 -16.66
C ALA A 314 -16.51 12.29 -16.59
N GLU A 315 -16.51 12.99 -15.44
CA GLU A 315 -17.27 14.23 -15.25
C GLU A 315 -16.55 15.43 -15.85
N THR A 316 -15.23 15.53 -15.66
CA THR A 316 -14.42 16.65 -16.13
C THR A 316 -13.70 16.38 -17.44
N GLU A 317 -13.67 15.13 -17.89
CA GLU A 317 -12.89 14.60 -19.02
C GLU A 317 -11.36 14.79 -18.90
N ARG A 318 -10.88 15.22 -17.73
CA ARG A 318 -9.45 15.42 -17.46
C ARG A 318 -8.79 14.14 -17.03
N ALA A 319 -7.51 13.99 -17.39
CA ALA A 319 -6.66 12.94 -16.83
C ALA A 319 -5.84 13.52 -15.69
N ILE A 320 -5.79 12.77 -14.58
CA ILE A 320 -4.92 13.01 -13.44
C ILE A 320 -3.92 11.87 -13.32
N ILE A 321 -2.78 12.11 -12.70
CA ILE A 321 -1.83 11.06 -12.35
C ILE A 321 -2.16 10.56 -10.94
N SER A 322 -2.26 9.24 -10.79
CA SER A 322 -2.67 8.61 -9.53
C SER A 322 -1.60 7.68 -8.97
N SER A 323 -1.64 7.50 -7.66
CA SER A 323 -0.95 6.42 -6.95
C SER A 323 -1.85 5.19 -6.88
N GLN A 324 -1.30 4.02 -7.18
CA GLN A 324 -2.07 2.77 -7.19
C GLN A 324 -1.34 1.63 -6.50
N ASN A 325 -2.09 0.76 -5.84
CA ASN A 325 -1.62 -0.48 -5.27
C ASN A 325 -2.78 -1.47 -5.13
N HIS A 326 -3.14 -2.14 -6.21
CA HIS A 326 -4.20 -3.15 -6.19
C HIS A 326 -3.96 -4.27 -7.20
N GLY A 327 -4.39 -5.48 -6.84
CA GLY A 327 -4.35 -6.67 -7.70
C GLY A 327 -5.71 -7.06 -8.28
N TYR A 328 -6.79 -6.44 -7.82
CA TYR A 328 -8.17 -6.70 -8.26
C TYR A 328 -8.80 -5.41 -8.77
N ALA A 329 -9.80 -5.54 -9.62
CA ALA A 329 -10.59 -4.43 -10.15
C ALA A 329 -12.06 -4.81 -10.23
N VAL A 330 -12.96 -3.82 -10.22
CA VAL A 330 -14.38 -4.01 -10.46
C VAL A 330 -14.61 -4.27 -11.95
N ASP A 331 -15.38 -5.32 -12.27
CA ASP A 331 -15.78 -5.60 -13.66
C ASP A 331 -16.89 -4.62 -14.09
N PRO A 332 -16.61 -3.69 -15.01
CA PRO A 332 -17.61 -2.73 -15.45
C PRO A 332 -18.82 -3.37 -16.16
N LYS A 333 -18.69 -4.61 -16.64
CA LYS A 333 -19.79 -5.35 -17.27
C LYS A 333 -20.80 -5.90 -16.28
N SER A 334 -20.40 -6.01 -15.00
CA SER A 334 -21.27 -6.49 -13.92
C SER A 334 -22.09 -5.38 -13.27
N LEU A 335 -21.86 -4.12 -13.62
CA LEU A 335 -22.55 -2.98 -13.04
C LEU A 335 -24.00 -2.87 -13.54
N ASP A 336 -24.93 -2.69 -12.59
CA ASP A 336 -26.27 -2.19 -12.90
C ASP A 336 -26.22 -0.65 -13.02
N PRO A 337 -26.49 -0.07 -14.20
CA PRO A 337 -26.41 1.38 -14.39
C PRO A 337 -27.46 2.16 -13.59
N ASN A 338 -28.50 1.50 -13.08
CA ASN A 338 -29.46 2.11 -12.16
C ASN A 338 -28.90 2.24 -10.72
N ILE A 339 -27.83 1.49 -10.38
CA ILE A 339 -27.20 1.50 -9.07
C ILE A 339 -25.91 2.32 -9.11
N ALA A 340 -25.02 2.02 -10.04
CA ALA A 340 -23.72 2.68 -10.11
C ALA A 340 -23.22 2.81 -11.57
N ILE A 341 -22.51 3.92 -11.83
CA ILE A 341 -21.88 4.19 -13.12
C ILE A 341 -20.40 4.43 -12.96
N PRO A 342 -19.56 4.05 -13.96
CA PRO A 342 -18.13 4.38 -13.97
C PRO A 342 -17.92 5.89 -13.87
N ALA A 343 -17.13 6.32 -12.88
CA ALA A 343 -16.75 7.72 -12.69
C ALA A 343 -15.31 7.99 -13.10
N PHE A 344 -14.45 6.97 -12.99
CA PHE A 344 -13.03 7.05 -13.30
C PHE A 344 -12.59 5.82 -14.09
N THR A 345 -11.67 6.03 -15.05
CA THR A 345 -11.17 4.96 -15.94
C THR A 345 -9.66 5.10 -16.12
N ASN A 346 -8.92 4.00 -16.03
CA ASN A 346 -7.50 3.96 -16.33
C ASN A 346 -7.26 4.22 -17.82
N VAL A 347 -6.40 5.19 -18.13
CA VAL A 347 -6.12 5.57 -19.52
C VAL A 347 -5.33 4.51 -20.27
N ASN A 348 -4.52 3.70 -19.56
CA ASN A 348 -3.62 2.74 -20.19
C ASN A 348 -4.35 1.47 -20.67
N ASP A 349 -5.33 0.98 -19.90
CA ASP A 349 -5.95 -0.32 -20.16
C ASP A 349 -7.48 -0.34 -20.04
N GLY A 350 -8.10 0.79 -19.70
CA GLY A 350 -9.55 0.92 -19.59
C GLY A 350 -10.17 0.30 -18.34
N THR A 351 -9.37 -0.10 -17.38
CA THR A 351 -9.84 -0.65 -16.09
C THR A 351 -10.71 0.39 -15.36
N ASN A 352 -11.77 -0.07 -14.69
CA ASN A 352 -12.59 0.80 -13.84
C ASN A 352 -11.77 1.29 -12.65
N GLU A 353 -11.73 2.61 -12.47
CA GLU A 353 -10.94 3.28 -11.43
C GLU A 353 -11.83 4.03 -10.43
N GLY A 354 -13.14 3.88 -10.51
CA GLY A 354 -14.05 4.44 -9.55
C GLY A 354 -15.48 4.50 -10.03
N LEU A 355 -16.41 4.60 -9.08
CA LEU A 355 -17.85 4.57 -9.30
C LEU A 355 -18.53 5.77 -8.64
N LYS A 356 -19.63 6.22 -9.26
CA LYS A 356 -20.61 7.12 -8.69
C LYS A 356 -21.93 6.37 -8.55
N TYR A 357 -22.54 6.44 -7.39
CA TYR A 357 -23.79 5.74 -7.09
C TYR A 357 -25.00 6.62 -7.39
N VAL A 358 -25.93 6.08 -8.15
CA VAL A 358 -27.10 6.82 -8.65
C VAL A 358 -28.09 7.10 -7.50
N GLY A 359 -28.46 8.38 -7.37
CA GLY A 359 -29.40 8.81 -6.32
C GLY A 359 -28.86 8.75 -4.89
N LYS A 360 -27.57 8.49 -4.69
CA LYS A 360 -26.91 8.42 -3.38
C LYS A 360 -25.72 9.39 -3.30
N ASN A 361 -25.46 9.89 -2.11
CA ASN A 361 -24.24 10.64 -1.82
C ASN A 361 -23.05 9.69 -1.59
N ILE A 362 -22.74 8.89 -2.61
CA ILE A 362 -21.69 7.87 -2.55
C ILE A 362 -20.83 7.94 -3.80
N PHE A 363 -19.52 8.01 -3.62
CA PHE A 363 -18.55 7.81 -4.69
C PHE A 363 -17.35 7.01 -4.19
N THR A 364 -16.69 6.32 -5.09
CA THR A 364 -15.59 5.43 -4.74
C THR A 364 -14.47 5.54 -5.77
N VAL A 365 -13.23 5.30 -5.34
CA VAL A 365 -12.06 5.29 -6.22
C VAL A 365 -11.21 4.06 -5.97
N GLN A 366 -10.64 3.50 -7.04
CA GLN A 366 -9.73 2.36 -6.96
C GLN A 366 -8.31 2.77 -6.57
N TYR A 367 -7.90 3.96 -6.97
CA TYR A 367 -6.59 4.56 -6.69
C TYR A 367 -6.56 5.25 -5.31
N HIS A 368 -5.37 5.73 -4.92
CA HIS A 368 -5.09 6.30 -3.61
C HIS A 368 -5.01 7.83 -3.64
N PRO A 369 -6.10 8.57 -3.35
CA PRO A 369 -6.10 10.03 -3.34
C PRO A 369 -5.32 10.63 -2.16
N GLU A 370 -5.08 9.85 -1.11
CA GLU A 370 -4.21 10.21 0.01
C GLU A 370 -2.72 10.22 -0.39
N ALA A 371 -2.39 9.69 -1.59
CA ALA A 371 -1.03 9.53 -2.11
C ALA A 371 -0.09 8.76 -1.16
N CYS A 372 1.07 9.24 -0.85
CA CYS A 372 2.08 8.62 0.02
C CYS A 372 2.34 7.12 -0.22
N PRO A 373 3.25 6.80 -1.16
CA PRO A 373 3.92 7.73 -2.08
C PRO A 373 3.05 8.07 -3.29
N GLY A 374 3.26 9.25 -3.89
CA GLY A 374 2.66 9.57 -5.17
C GLY A 374 2.21 11.02 -5.34
N PRO A 375 1.63 11.36 -6.50
CA PRO A 375 1.11 12.68 -6.80
C PRO A 375 -0.14 13.00 -5.96
N GLN A 376 -0.33 14.28 -5.67
CA GLN A 376 -1.47 14.78 -4.88
C GLN A 376 -2.61 15.32 -5.75
N ASP A 377 -2.60 15.04 -7.06
CA ASP A 377 -3.56 15.55 -8.03
C ASP A 377 -5.02 15.22 -7.68
N SER A 378 -5.23 14.15 -6.92
CA SER A 378 -6.56 13.66 -6.51
C SER A 378 -6.95 14.02 -5.07
N ALA A 379 -6.12 14.78 -4.34
CA ALA A 379 -6.40 15.16 -2.94
C ALA A 379 -7.73 15.93 -2.77
N TYR A 380 -8.21 16.63 -3.83
CA TYR A 380 -9.51 17.33 -3.86
C TYR A 380 -10.71 16.41 -3.60
N LEU A 381 -10.56 15.09 -3.74
CA LEU A 381 -11.65 14.15 -3.46
C LEU A 381 -12.03 14.10 -1.99
N PHE A 382 -11.09 14.40 -1.09
CA PHE A 382 -11.41 14.58 0.33
C PHE A 382 -12.27 15.83 0.55
N ASP A 383 -11.99 16.93 -0.18
CA ASP A 383 -12.80 18.15 -0.11
C ASP A 383 -14.20 17.90 -0.69
N ARG A 384 -14.30 17.15 -1.80
CA ARG A 384 -15.58 16.69 -2.34
C ARG A 384 -16.38 15.89 -1.31
N PHE A 385 -15.74 14.98 -0.57
CA PHE A 385 -16.42 14.19 0.46
C PHE A 385 -16.94 15.08 1.61
N ILE A 386 -16.13 16.04 2.07
CA ILE A 386 -16.56 16.98 3.12
C ILE A 386 -17.76 17.82 2.65
N ASN A 387 -17.75 18.31 1.42
CA ASN A 387 -18.87 19.06 0.84
C ASN A 387 -20.15 18.21 0.78
N MET A 388 -20.04 16.92 0.46
CA MET A 388 -21.18 16.00 0.45
C MET A 388 -21.82 15.81 1.84
N MET A 389 -21.04 15.96 2.91
CA MET A 389 -21.53 15.94 4.29
C MET A 389 -22.22 17.26 4.72
N GLY A 390 -22.48 18.19 3.78
CA GLY A 390 -23.05 19.50 4.11
C GLY A 390 -22.02 20.42 4.76
N GLY A 391 -20.78 20.41 4.29
CA GLY A 391 -19.78 21.42 4.62
C GLY A 391 -20.23 22.78 4.10
N ASN A 392 -20.23 23.81 4.94
CA ASN A 392 -20.46 25.17 4.50
C ASN A 392 -19.28 25.61 3.62
N ASN A 393 -19.61 26.18 2.46
CA ASN A 393 -18.69 26.96 1.64
C ASN A 393 -18.16 28.16 2.40
#